data_188735fc2380090a902c0fae01dbeeba
#
_entry.id   188735fc2380090a902c0fae01dbeeba
#
_cell.length_a   1.000
_cell.length_b   1.000
_cell.length_c   1.000
_cell.angle_alpha   90.00
_cell.angle_beta   90.00
_cell.angle_gamma   90.00
#
_symmetry.space_group_name_H-M   'P 1'
#
loop_
_entity.id
_entity.type
_entity.pdbx_description
1 polymer ?
#
loop_
_entity_poly.entity_id
_entity_poly.type
_entity_poly.pdbx_seq_one_letter_code
_entity_poly.pdbx_strand_id
1 'polypeptide(L)'
;MRPLLLKAGELTPIEMAERRVLVLANPGHGLEKMQASAAMYLGMQLLLPGEWAPAHRHTPNAVRMVVEGSGAWSTVDGEKCAMQRGDLILTPTGLWHEHGHDGTEPVVWLDVLDLPLVYYMEASYHVDSGRQTVRPEHGERAYARGGVVPTPVFERSRKAYPMLRYPWADARAALESLAADQPEPGAVQVTYTNPEAGGHAENILGFYALMLRPGQTLKLPVRSPATVFHVIEGGALAQVEGQHFTLAEADTCCAPGYTAVTLGNASPDLPAFLFIADETPLHQKLGVFEVRP
;
A
#
# COMPACT_ATOMS: atom_id res chain seq x y z
N MET A 1 12.68 6.41 10.93
CA MET A 1 11.47 5.74 11.50
C MET A 1 11.83 4.41 12.18
N ARG A 2 12.57 3.50 11.54
CA ARG A 2 12.93 2.17 12.06
C ARG A 2 13.40 2.12 13.53
N PRO A 3 14.34 2.96 14.01
CA PRO A 3 14.76 2.92 15.42
C PRO A 3 13.62 3.21 16.41
N LEU A 4 12.68 4.08 16.05
CA LEU A 4 11.51 4.39 16.89
C LEU A 4 10.54 3.22 16.95
N LEU A 5 10.32 2.51 15.83
CA LEU A 5 9.49 1.30 15.79
C LEU A 5 10.07 0.18 16.65
N LEU A 6 11.37 -0.09 16.54
CA LEU A 6 12.04 -1.09 17.36
C LEU A 6 11.96 -0.72 18.84
N LYS A 7 12.15 0.56 19.17
CA LYS A 7 11.99 1.05 20.55
C LYS A 7 10.56 0.88 21.08
N ALA A 8 9.56 1.12 20.24
CA ALA A 8 8.17 0.83 20.58
C ALA A 8 7.96 -0.67 20.86
N GLY A 9 8.60 -1.55 20.04
CA GLY A 9 8.60 -3.00 20.25
C GLY A 9 9.18 -3.42 21.60
N GLU A 10 10.27 -2.79 22.02
CA GLU A 10 10.88 -3.05 23.34
C GLU A 10 10.00 -2.58 24.51
N LEU A 11 9.32 -1.43 24.37
CA LEU A 11 8.56 -0.80 25.43
C LEU A 11 7.14 -1.37 25.58
N THR A 12 6.55 -1.89 24.52
CA THR A 12 5.15 -2.31 24.51
C THR A 12 5.03 -3.70 23.87
N PRO A 13 4.92 -4.76 24.68
CA PRO A 13 4.64 -6.12 24.19
C PRO A 13 3.35 -6.16 23.37
N ILE A 14 3.24 -7.13 22.46
CA ILE A 14 2.10 -7.26 21.56
C ILE A 14 0.78 -7.45 22.30
N GLU A 15 0.80 -8.15 23.42
CA GLU A 15 -0.38 -8.39 24.27
C GLU A 15 -0.97 -7.11 24.87
N MET A 16 -0.14 -6.08 25.05
CA MET A 16 -0.57 -4.77 25.56
C MET A 16 -0.90 -3.79 24.45
N ALA A 17 -0.19 -3.89 23.33
CA ALA A 17 -0.35 -2.95 22.23
C ALA A 17 -1.46 -3.35 21.25
N GLU A 18 -1.81 -4.65 21.22
CA GLU A 18 -2.63 -5.25 20.17
C GLU A 18 -2.06 -4.97 18.75
N ARG A 19 -1.73 -3.72 18.48
CA ARG A 19 -1.04 -3.22 17.28
C ARG A 19 -0.02 -2.15 17.65
N ARG A 20 1.25 -2.35 17.26
CA ARG A 20 2.31 -1.34 17.41
C ARG A 20 2.44 -0.52 16.15
N VAL A 21 1.82 0.64 16.13
CA VAL A 21 1.75 1.52 14.97
C VAL A 21 2.30 2.90 15.33
N LEU A 22 3.18 3.42 14.48
CA LEU A 22 3.55 4.84 14.48
C LEU A 22 2.79 5.55 13.35
N VAL A 23 1.91 6.46 13.73
CA VAL A 23 1.07 7.19 12.78
C VAL A 23 1.89 8.26 12.07
N LEU A 24 1.78 8.30 10.73
CA LEU A 24 2.37 9.33 9.88
C LEU A 24 1.30 10.41 9.63
N ALA A 25 1.21 11.35 10.56
CA ALA A 25 0.23 12.43 10.49
C ALA A 25 0.79 13.65 9.74
N ASN A 26 -0.04 14.24 8.90
CA ASN A 26 0.25 15.51 8.25
C ASN A 26 -0.05 16.66 9.22
N PRO A 27 0.97 17.46 9.62
CA PRO A 27 0.76 18.56 10.57
C PRO A 27 -0.21 19.62 10.06
N GLY A 28 -0.41 19.75 8.75
CA GLY A 28 -1.38 20.67 8.15
C GLY A 28 -2.84 20.35 8.47
N HIS A 29 -3.13 19.08 8.84
CA HIS A 29 -4.46 18.66 9.30
C HIS A 29 -4.62 18.71 10.83
N GLY A 30 -3.52 18.92 11.57
CA GLY A 30 -3.47 18.74 13.03
C GLY A 30 -3.08 17.31 13.38
N LEU A 31 -2.07 17.16 14.23
CA LEU A 31 -1.51 15.83 14.58
C LEU A 31 -2.52 14.94 15.32
N GLU A 32 -3.45 15.53 16.05
CA GLU A 32 -4.52 14.85 16.78
C GLU A 32 -5.52 14.12 15.88
N LYS A 33 -5.63 14.53 14.61
CA LYS A 33 -6.53 13.89 13.65
C LYS A 33 -5.96 12.62 13.02
N MET A 34 -4.66 12.37 13.20
CA MET A 34 -3.97 11.17 12.67
C MET A 34 -4.19 10.96 11.15
N GLN A 35 -4.23 12.03 10.37
CA GLN A 35 -4.50 12.01 8.94
C GLN A 35 -3.26 12.36 8.13
N ALA A 36 -3.01 11.63 7.03
CA ALA A 36 -2.05 12.03 6.01
C ALA A 36 -2.69 12.96 4.97
N SER A 37 -3.96 12.68 4.62
CA SER A 37 -4.82 13.50 3.79
C SER A 37 -6.25 13.52 4.34
N ALA A 38 -7.18 14.16 3.64
CA ALA A 38 -8.58 14.17 4.03
C ALA A 38 -9.21 12.77 4.10
N ALA A 39 -8.78 11.84 3.26
CA ALA A 39 -9.32 10.48 3.20
C ALA A 39 -8.32 9.38 3.62
N MET A 40 -7.01 9.68 3.70
CA MET A 40 -5.98 8.67 3.97
C MET A 40 -5.38 8.80 5.38
N TYR A 41 -5.35 7.66 6.08
CA TYR A 41 -4.54 7.39 7.24
C TYR A 41 -3.29 6.63 6.80
N LEU A 42 -2.14 6.92 7.40
CA LEU A 42 -0.89 6.18 7.23
C LEU A 42 -0.35 5.75 8.58
N GLY A 43 0.06 4.48 8.68
CA GLY A 43 0.69 3.95 9.87
C GLY A 43 1.83 2.99 9.55
N MET A 44 2.98 3.15 10.21
CA MET A 44 4.05 2.15 10.19
C MET A 44 3.83 1.15 11.30
N GLN A 45 3.55 -0.10 10.98
CA GLN A 45 3.31 -1.17 11.93
C GLN A 45 4.50 -2.11 12.02
N LEU A 46 4.79 -2.58 13.24
CA LEU A 46 5.87 -3.53 13.55
C LEU A 46 5.30 -4.84 14.11
N LEU A 47 5.80 -5.96 13.60
CA LEU A 47 5.62 -7.29 14.18
C LEU A 47 7.00 -7.94 14.38
N LEU A 48 7.25 -8.43 15.60
CA LEU A 48 8.48 -9.12 15.96
C LEU A 48 8.34 -10.64 15.77
N PRO A 49 9.47 -11.38 15.64
CA PRO A 49 9.45 -12.84 15.52
C PRO A 49 8.62 -13.52 16.61
N GLY A 50 7.78 -14.47 16.22
CA GLY A 50 6.90 -15.23 17.12
C GLY A 50 5.64 -14.50 17.59
N GLU A 51 5.47 -13.22 17.24
CA GLU A 51 4.28 -12.47 17.63
C GLU A 51 3.07 -12.80 16.74
N TRP A 52 1.90 -12.65 17.35
CA TRP A 52 0.61 -12.81 16.70
C TRP A 52 -0.35 -11.73 17.16
N ALA A 53 -0.92 -11.02 16.19
CA ALA A 53 -1.96 -10.02 16.38
C ALA A 53 -3.32 -10.64 16.06
N PRO A 54 -4.25 -10.72 17.03
CA PRO A 54 -5.52 -11.42 16.89
C PRO A 54 -6.39 -10.95 15.73
N ALA A 55 -7.28 -11.83 15.28
CA ALA A 55 -8.22 -11.49 14.22
C ALA A 55 -9.20 -10.41 14.66
N HIS A 56 -9.41 -9.44 13.79
CA HIS A 56 -10.44 -8.44 13.90
C HIS A 56 -11.01 -8.11 12.52
N ARG A 57 -12.07 -7.34 12.50
CA ARG A 57 -12.60 -6.72 11.28
C ARG A 57 -13.09 -5.31 11.58
N HIS A 58 -12.99 -4.45 10.61
CA HIS A 58 -13.41 -3.06 10.69
C HIS A 58 -13.97 -2.56 9.37
N THR A 59 -14.69 -1.44 9.40
CA THR A 59 -15.27 -0.83 8.21
C THR A 59 -14.24 -0.21 7.28
N PRO A 60 -13.21 0.52 7.74
CA PRO A 60 -12.20 1.05 6.84
C PRO A 60 -11.55 -0.04 6.01
N ASN A 61 -11.33 0.22 4.72
CA ASN A 61 -10.41 -0.58 3.94
C ASN A 61 -8.98 -0.33 4.42
N ALA A 62 -8.14 -1.34 4.40
CA ALA A 62 -6.73 -1.22 4.66
C ALA A 62 -5.92 -1.94 3.59
N VAL A 63 -4.78 -1.33 3.25
CA VAL A 63 -3.78 -1.94 2.40
C VAL A 63 -2.45 -1.92 3.15
N ARG A 64 -1.71 -3.01 3.06
CA ARG A 64 -0.38 -3.16 3.66
C ARG A 64 0.67 -3.24 2.57
N MET A 65 1.54 -2.24 2.54
CA MET A 65 2.77 -2.24 1.75
C MET A 65 3.92 -2.72 2.64
N VAL A 66 4.50 -3.89 2.35
CA VAL A 66 5.59 -4.44 3.18
C VAL A 66 6.87 -3.67 2.94
N VAL A 67 7.35 -2.99 3.99
CA VAL A 67 8.52 -2.10 3.95
C VAL A 67 9.82 -2.85 4.20
N GLU A 68 9.82 -3.75 5.21
CA GLU A 68 11.02 -4.45 5.66
C GLU A 68 10.68 -5.86 6.14
N GLY A 69 11.59 -6.79 5.90
CA GLY A 69 11.56 -8.14 6.44
C GLY A 69 10.77 -9.15 5.60
N SER A 70 10.71 -10.37 6.12
CA SER A 70 9.98 -11.50 5.55
C SER A 70 9.61 -12.52 6.63
N GLY A 71 8.72 -13.47 6.32
CA GLY A 71 8.29 -14.52 7.24
C GLY A 71 7.09 -14.17 8.10
N ALA A 72 6.61 -12.92 8.08
CA ALA A 72 5.29 -12.59 8.57
C ALA A 72 4.22 -12.95 7.53
N TRP A 73 2.97 -12.95 7.97
CA TRP A 73 1.80 -13.23 7.15
C TRP A 73 0.58 -12.47 7.65
N SER A 74 -0.34 -12.18 6.72
CA SER A 74 -1.69 -11.74 7.04
C SER A 74 -2.66 -12.81 6.57
N THR A 75 -3.56 -13.28 7.44
CA THR A 75 -4.70 -14.09 7.02
C THR A 75 -5.90 -13.16 6.83
N VAL A 76 -6.43 -13.10 5.62
CA VAL A 76 -7.59 -12.26 5.29
C VAL A 76 -8.72 -13.16 4.78
N ASP A 77 -9.86 -13.14 5.47
CA ASP A 77 -11.00 -14.02 5.19
C ASP A 77 -10.59 -15.50 4.97
N GLY A 78 -9.64 -15.97 5.80
CA GLY A 78 -9.08 -17.32 5.76
C GLY A 78 -7.97 -17.54 4.71
N GLU A 79 -7.67 -16.62 3.82
CA GLU A 79 -6.54 -16.73 2.89
C GLU A 79 -5.25 -16.22 3.57
N LYS A 80 -4.27 -17.12 3.75
CA LYS A 80 -2.96 -16.78 4.37
C LYS A 80 -2.02 -16.19 3.31
N CYS A 81 -1.86 -14.87 3.34
CA CYS A 81 -0.97 -14.10 2.47
C CYS A 81 0.40 -13.96 3.11
N ALA A 82 1.45 -14.52 2.51
CA ALA A 82 2.82 -14.28 2.95
C ALA A 82 3.22 -12.82 2.74
N MET A 83 4.04 -12.28 3.63
CA MET A 83 4.56 -10.92 3.56
C MET A 83 6.03 -10.95 3.16
N GLN A 84 6.33 -10.37 2.01
CA GLN A 84 7.68 -10.14 1.51
C GLN A 84 7.82 -8.66 1.17
N ARG A 85 9.02 -8.10 1.36
CA ARG A 85 9.28 -6.70 1.06
C ARG A 85 8.77 -6.30 -0.33
N GLY A 86 8.04 -5.20 -0.40
CA GLY A 86 7.42 -4.67 -1.62
C GLY A 86 6.03 -5.22 -1.93
N ASP A 87 5.61 -6.33 -1.29
CA ASP A 87 4.26 -6.89 -1.50
C ASP A 87 3.17 -5.92 -1.04
N LEU A 88 2.07 -5.91 -1.79
CA LEU A 88 0.85 -5.22 -1.41
C LEU A 88 -0.19 -6.25 -0.98
N ILE A 89 -0.79 -6.07 0.21
CA ILE A 89 -1.82 -6.96 0.76
C ILE A 89 -3.06 -6.15 1.09
N LEU A 90 -4.19 -6.56 0.54
CA LEU A 90 -5.49 -5.93 0.80
C LEU A 90 -6.12 -6.55 2.06
N THR A 91 -6.74 -5.70 2.86
CA THR A 91 -7.70 -6.06 3.92
C THR A 91 -8.96 -5.25 3.74
N PRO A 92 -9.85 -5.70 2.85
CA PRO A 92 -11.05 -4.97 2.50
C PRO A 92 -12.03 -4.83 3.67
N THR A 93 -12.89 -3.82 3.58
CA THR A 93 -13.93 -3.52 4.56
C THR A 93 -14.70 -4.78 5.01
N GLY A 94 -14.83 -4.94 6.32
CA GLY A 94 -15.63 -5.99 6.95
C GLY A 94 -15.06 -7.41 6.88
N LEU A 95 -13.93 -7.64 6.17
CA LEU A 95 -13.30 -8.94 6.14
C LEU A 95 -12.43 -9.16 7.40
N TRP A 96 -12.55 -10.38 7.95
CA TRP A 96 -11.72 -10.80 9.07
C TRP A 96 -10.25 -10.87 8.66
N HIS A 97 -9.35 -10.31 9.48
CA HIS A 97 -7.93 -10.40 9.24
C HIS A 97 -7.13 -10.46 10.55
N GLU A 98 -6.03 -11.19 10.51
CA GLU A 98 -5.06 -11.37 11.59
C GLU A 98 -3.64 -11.35 11.00
N HIS A 99 -2.65 -11.17 11.88
CA HIS A 99 -1.25 -11.20 11.47
C HIS A 99 -0.44 -12.08 12.39
N GLY A 100 0.56 -12.75 11.84
CA GLY A 100 1.51 -13.52 12.62
C GLY A 100 2.88 -13.51 11.97
N HIS A 101 3.87 -13.95 12.74
CA HIS A 101 5.25 -13.92 12.30
C HIS A 101 5.97 -15.22 12.65
N ASP A 102 6.28 -16.00 11.61
CA ASP A 102 6.97 -17.28 11.73
C ASP A 102 8.49 -17.16 11.39
N GLY A 103 8.96 -15.94 11.04
CA GLY A 103 10.34 -15.65 10.68
C GLY A 103 11.24 -15.28 11.86
N THR A 104 12.44 -14.80 11.56
CA THR A 104 13.52 -14.53 12.55
C THR A 104 13.89 -13.05 12.69
N GLU A 105 13.48 -12.21 11.72
CA GLU A 105 13.81 -10.78 11.70
C GLU A 105 12.52 -9.96 11.80
N PRO A 106 12.55 -8.74 12.38
CA PRO A 106 11.38 -7.89 12.44
C PRO A 106 10.76 -7.64 11.06
N VAL A 107 9.44 -7.56 10.99
CA VAL A 107 8.71 -7.16 9.80
C VAL A 107 8.00 -5.84 10.05
N VAL A 108 8.15 -4.92 9.10
CA VAL A 108 7.51 -3.60 9.10
C VAL A 108 6.70 -3.44 7.84
N TRP A 109 5.51 -2.90 7.95
CA TRP A 109 4.70 -2.50 6.80
C TRP A 109 4.09 -1.12 6.98
N LEU A 110 3.79 -0.48 5.87
CA LEU A 110 3.01 0.75 5.80
C LEU A 110 1.55 0.38 5.60
N ASP A 111 0.71 0.69 6.58
CA ASP A 111 -0.73 0.66 6.45
C ASP A 111 -1.23 1.94 5.77
N VAL A 112 -2.09 1.80 4.77
CA VAL A 112 -2.84 2.88 4.12
C VAL A 112 -4.32 2.56 4.25
N LEU A 113 -5.07 3.40 4.98
CA LEU A 113 -6.49 3.19 5.24
C LEU A 113 -7.31 4.40 4.80
N ASP A 114 -8.55 4.14 4.38
CA ASP A 114 -9.57 5.17 4.19
C ASP A 114 -10.29 5.56 5.51
N LEU A 115 -9.64 5.31 6.65
CA LEU A 115 -10.15 5.54 8.00
C LEU A 115 -10.71 6.94 8.21
N PRO A 116 -10.03 8.05 7.81
CA PRO A 116 -10.57 9.39 8.03
C PRO A 116 -11.92 9.62 7.32
N LEU A 117 -12.06 9.09 6.09
CA LEU A 117 -13.31 9.16 5.33
C LEU A 117 -14.43 8.39 6.03
N VAL A 118 -14.17 7.13 6.41
CA VAL A 118 -15.16 6.27 7.08
C VAL A 118 -15.55 6.85 8.43
N TYR A 119 -14.61 7.43 9.17
CA TYR A 119 -14.86 8.10 10.43
C TYR A 119 -15.72 9.36 10.25
N TYR A 120 -15.41 10.18 9.25
CA TYR A 120 -16.19 11.38 8.91
C TYR A 120 -17.66 11.05 8.55
N MET A 121 -17.88 9.90 7.89
CA MET A 121 -19.22 9.40 7.56
C MET A 121 -19.96 8.77 8.75
N GLU A 122 -19.35 8.71 9.95
CA GLU A 122 -19.90 8.04 11.14
C GLU A 122 -20.23 6.55 10.91
N ALA A 123 -19.49 5.91 9.97
CA ALA A 123 -19.71 4.53 9.55
C ALA A 123 -18.66 3.56 10.12
N SER A 124 -17.81 4.02 11.04
CA SER A 124 -16.72 3.21 11.60
C SER A 124 -17.22 2.24 12.66
N TYR A 125 -16.82 0.97 12.53
CA TYR A 125 -16.91 -0.03 13.59
C TYR A 125 -15.64 -0.87 13.64
N HIS A 126 -15.41 -1.52 14.78
CA HIS A 126 -14.36 -2.49 15.01
C HIS A 126 -14.93 -3.68 15.81
N VAL A 127 -14.57 -4.90 15.46
CA VAL A 127 -14.99 -6.13 16.14
C VAL A 127 -13.80 -7.08 16.23
N ASP A 128 -13.51 -7.55 17.45
CA ASP A 128 -12.45 -8.52 17.72
C ASP A 128 -12.93 -9.97 17.62
N SER A 129 -12.00 -10.87 17.33
CA SER A 129 -12.19 -12.32 17.32
C SER A 129 -10.91 -13.05 17.73
N GLY A 130 -10.98 -14.36 17.75
CA GLY A 130 -9.82 -15.23 17.94
C GLY A 130 -9.05 -15.47 16.64
N ARG A 131 -8.58 -16.71 16.44
CA ARG A 131 -7.89 -17.13 15.20
C ARG A 131 -8.86 -17.44 14.08
N GLN A 132 -8.43 -17.18 12.84
CA GLN A 132 -9.14 -17.62 11.65
C GLN A 132 -8.78 -19.06 11.28
N THR A 133 -9.72 -19.73 10.60
CA THR A 133 -9.43 -20.99 9.90
C THR A 133 -8.78 -20.65 8.55
N VAL A 134 -7.58 -21.18 8.32
CA VAL A 134 -6.85 -20.95 7.06
C VAL A 134 -7.44 -21.85 5.96
N ARG A 135 -7.68 -21.27 4.78
CA ARG A 135 -8.11 -21.95 3.57
C ARG A 135 -6.89 -22.23 2.66
N PRO A 136 -6.95 -23.29 1.83
CA PRO A 136 -5.81 -23.64 0.95
C PRO A 136 -5.70 -22.76 -0.31
N GLU A 137 -6.74 -21.98 -0.62
CA GLU A 137 -6.74 -21.12 -1.82
C GLU A 137 -5.85 -19.91 -1.65
N HIS A 138 -5.18 -19.54 -2.75
CA HIS A 138 -4.34 -18.35 -2.87
C HIS A 138 -4.71 -17.61 -4.16
N GLY A 139 -5.32 -16.44 -4.02
CA GLY A 139 -5.80 -15.63 -5.14
C GLY A 139 -4.68 -15.27 -6.12
N GLU A 140 -3.51 -14.86 -5.62
CA GLU A 140 -2.38 -14.47 -6.46
C GLU A 140 -1.91 -15.58 -7.42
N ARG A 141 -2.06 -16.86 -7.05
CA ARG A 141 -1.68 -17.97 -7.92
C ARG A 141 -2.62 -18.15 -9.10
N ALA A 142 -3.90 -17.85 -8.90
CA ALA A 142 -4.90 -17.96 -9.96
C ALA A 142 -4.70 -16.90 -11.05
N TYR A 143 -4.14 -15.73 -10.69
CA TYR A 143 -3.95 -14.59 -11.60
C TYR A 143 -2.48 -14.30 -11.89
N ALA A 144 -1.57 -15.23 -11.61
CA ALA A 144 -0.13 -15.07 -11.80
C ALA A 144 0.29 -14.91 -13.29
N ARG A 145 -0.60 -15.15 -14.24
CA ARG A 145 -0.34 -15.02 -15.68
C ARG A 145 -1.47 -14.24 -16.35
N GLY A 146 -1.14 -13.16 -17.01
CA GLY A 146 -2.09 -12.37 -17.77
C GLY A 146 -2.79 -13.17 -18.85
N GLY A 147 -4.11 -13.04 -18.95
CA GLY A 147 -4.92 -13.65 -20.00
C GLY A 147 -5.27 -15.13 -19.80
N VAL A 148 -4.77 -15.79 -18.75
CA VAL A 148 -5.12 -17.19 -18.44
C VAL A 148 -5.39 -17.37 -16.95
N VAL A 149 -6.49 -18.06 -16.63
CA VAL A 149 -6.87 -18.40 -15.26
C VAL A 149 -7.31 -19.87 -15.19
N PRO A 150 -7.23 -20.54 -14.02
CA PRO A 150 -7.77 -21.90 -13.87
C PRO A 150 -9.26 -21.95 -14.23
N THR A 151 -9.67 -22.98 -14.99
CA THR A 151 -11.08 -23.15 -15.41
C THR A 151 -12.09 -23.05 -14.26
N PRO A 152 -11.89 -23.68 -13.08
CA PRO A 152 -12.82 -23.54 -11.97
C PRO A 152 -12.93 -22.09 -11.44
N VAL A 153 -11.87 -21.30 -11.53
CA VAL A 153 -11.90 -19.85 -11.17
C VAL A 153 -12.69 -19.06 -12.19
N PHE A 154 -12.55 -19.38 -13.48
CA PHE A 154 -13.30 -18.75 -14.56
C PHE A 154 -14.80 -19.04 -14.50
N GLU A 155 -15.19 -20.28 -14.15
CA GLU A 155 -16.57 -20.73 -14.13
C GLU A 155 -17.35 -20.34 -12.86
N ARG A 156 -16.65 -20.05 -11.74
CA ARG A 156 -17.31 -19.62 -10.50
C ARG A 156 -17.86 -18.20 -10.58
N SER A 157 -18.77 -17.84 -9.67
CA SER A 157 -19.22 -16.47 -9.50
C SER A 157 -18.04 -15.54 -9.17
N ARG A 158 -18.06 -14.32 -9.71
CA ARG A 158 -17.04 -13.30 -9.47
C ARG A 158 -16.97 -12.94 -7.98
N LYS A 159 -15.75 -12.75 -7.49
CA LYS A 159 -15.48 -12.24 -6.15
C LYS A 159 -15.24 -10.74 -6.19
N ALA A 160 -15.65 -10.03 -5.15
CA ALA A 160 -15.33 -8.60 -5.02
C ALA A 160 -13.82 -8.37 -4.91
N TYR A 161 -13.13 -9.23 -4.16
CA TYR A 161 -11.68 -9.22 -3.99
C TYR A 161 -11.13 -10.62 -4.32
N PRO A 162 -10.89 -10.90 -5.61
CA PRO A 162 -10.44 -12.22 -6.06
C PRO A 162 -8.96 -12.47 -5.77
N MET A 163 -8.20 -11.42 -5.51
CA MET A 163 -6.78 -11.41 -5.22
C MET A 163 -6.51 -10.47 -4.04
N LEU A 164 -5.95 -11.00 -2.97
CA LEU A 164 -5.68 -10.25 -1.74
C LEU A 164 -4.21 -9.87 -1.60
N ARG A 165 -3.30 -10.62 -2.20
CA ARG A 165 -1.86 -10.32 -2.25
C ARG A 165 -1.43 -10.02 -3.68
N TYR A 166 -0.65 -8.97 -3.85
CA TYR A 166 0.00 -8.56 -5.09
C TYR A 166 1.52 -8.62 -4.87
N PRO A 167 2.20 -9.67 -5.39
CA PRO A 167 3.64 -9.83 -5.20
C PRO A 167 4.43 -8.71 -5.86
N TRP A 168 5.40 -8.16 -5.13
CA TRP A 168 6.30 -7.14 -5.66
C TRP A 168 7.07 -7.60 -6.88
N ALA A 169 7.50 -8.87 -6.89
CA ALA A 169 8.22 -9.45 -8.01
C ALA A 169 7.47 -9.31 -9.34
N ASP A 170 6.13 -9.46 -9.32
CA ASP A 170 5.29 -9.32 -10.51
C ASP A 170 5.17 -7.85 -10.95
N ALA A 171 4.95 -6.94 -10.02
CA ALA A 171 4.88 -5.51 -10.30
C ALA A 171 6.23 -4.97 -10.82
N ARG A 172 7.33 -5.38 -10.21
CA ARG A 172 8.68 -5.02 -10.63
C ARG A 172 8.98 -5.53 -12.04
N ALA A 173 8.71 -6.80 -12.32
CA ALA A 173 8.91 -7.38 -13.65
C ALA A 173 8.08 -6.67 -14.74
N ALA A 174 6.83 -6.28 -14.40
CA ALA A 174 5.99 -5.50 -15.30
C ALA A 174 6.58 -4.10 -15.58
N LEU A 175 7.12 -3.42 -14.56
CA LEU A 175 7.78 -2.12 -14.72
C LEU A 175 9.05 -2.23 -15.58
N GLU A 176 9.88 -3.24 -15.32
CA GLU A 176 11.11 -3.47 -16.08
C GLU A 176 10.81 -3.79 -17.56
N SER A 177 9.79 -4.61 -17.83
CA SER A 177 9.33 -4.89 -19.19
C SER A 177 8.82 -3.63 -19.90
N LEU A 178 7.95 -2.86 -19.21
CA LEU A 178 7.43 -1.60 -19.76
C LEU A 178 8.55 -0.59 -20.04
N ALA A 179 9.55 -0.51 -19.15
CA ALA A 179 10.69 0.38 -19.33
C ALA A 179 11.55 0.01 -20.55
N ALA A 180 11.66 -1.30 -20.84
CA ALA A 180 12.39 -1.79 -22.01
C ALA A 180 11.66 -1.47 -23.32
N ASP A 181 10.33 -1.54 -23.33
CA ASP A 181 9.49 -1.26 -24.51
C ASP A 181 9.29 0.25 -24.76
N GLN A 182 9.44 1.08 -23.72
CA GLN A 182 9.27 2.53 -23.79
C GLN A 182 10.61 3.24 -23.53
N PRO A 183 11.48 3.39 -24.52
CA PRO A 183 12.83 3.93 -24.30
C PRO A 183 12.89 5.39 -23.89
N GLU A 184 11.83 6.22 -24.06
CA GLU A 184 11.86 7.66 -23.80
C GLU A 184 10.63 8.25 -23.12
N PRO A 185 10.72 9.48 -22.63
CA PRO A 185 10.90 9.95 -21.24
C PRO A 185 9.63 9.97 -20.40
N GLY A 186 8.67 9.06 -20.65
CA GLY A 186 7.41 8.97 -19.92
C GLY A 186 7.54 8.28 -18.56
N ALA A 187 6.46 8.37 -17.77
CA ALA A 187 6.33 7.61 -16.55
C ALA A 187 6.25 6.11 -16.83
N VAL A 188 7.11 5.33 -16.19
CA VAL A 188 7.01 3.86 -16.16
C VAL A 188 6.20 3.49 -14.93
N GLN A 189 4.89 3.31 -15.10
CA GLN A 189 3.97 3.09 -14.00
C GLN A 189 2.99 1.96 -14.32
N VAL A 190 2.71 1.13 -13.33
CA VAL A 190 1.68 0.10 -13.38
C VAL A 190 0.64 0.33 -12.28
N THR A 191 -0.60 -0.11 -12.52
CA THR A 191 -1.71 0.00 -11.59
C THR A 191 -2.03 -1.37 -11.01
N TYR A 192 -2.17 -1.48 -9.71
CA TYR A 192 -2.73 -2.67 -9.07
C TYR A 192 -4.23 -2.74 -9.34
N THR A 193 -4.67 -3.80 -10.00
CA THR A 193 -6.03 -3.93 -10.51
C THR A 193 -6.76 -5.14 -9.91
N ASN A 194 -8.07 -5.06 -9.86
CA ASN A 194 -8.91 -6.22 -9.63
C ASN A 194 -8.98 -7.05 -10.93
N PRO A 195 -8.43 -8.28 -10.97
CA PRO A 195 -8.31 -9.04 -12.20
C PRO A 195 -9.65 -9.52 -12.78
N GLU A 196 -10.71 -9.55 -11.99
CA GLU A 196 -12.05 -9.97 -12.47
C GLU A 196 -12.90 -8.79 -12.94
N ALA A 197 -12.69 -7.59 -12.37
CA ALA A 197 -13.46 -6.40 -12.71
C ALA A 197 -12.73 -5.46 -13.68
N GLY A 198 -11.40 -5.56 -13.77
CA GLY A 198 -10.58 -4.66 -14.60
C GLY A 198 -10.48 -3.23 -14.06
N GLY A 199 -10.98 -2.97 -12.84
CA GLY A 199 -10.87 -1.69 -12.15
C GLY A 199 -9.72 -1.67 -11.14
N HIS A 200 -9.69 -0.63 -10.30
CA HIS A 200 -8.74 -0.56 -9.19
C HIS A 200 -8.85 -1.76 -8.25
N ALA A 201 -7.74 -2.14 -7.62
CA ALA A 201 -7.69 -3.27 -6.67
C ALA A 201 -8.62 -3.04 -5.47
N GLU A 202 -8.83 -1.77 -5.07
CA GLU A 202 -9.71 -1.35 -3.99
C GLU A 202 -10.63 -0.22 -4.49
N ASN A 203 -11.75 -0.02 -3.78
CA ASN A 203 -12.83 0.85 -4.25
C ASN A 203 -12.63 2.34 -3.97
N ILE A 204 -11.91 2.71 -2.93
CA ILE A 204 -11.77 4.09 -2.44
C ILE A 204 -10.40 4.65 -2.78
N LEU A 205 -9.35 3.84 -2.63
CA LEU A 205 -7.97 4.22 -2.88
C LEU A 205 -7.40 3.51 -4.10
N GLY A 206 -6.61 4.21 -4.89
CA GLY A 206 -5.85 3.68 -6.02
C GLY A 206 -4.42 3.36 -5.59
N PHE A 207 -3.87 2.26 -6.12
CA PHE A 207 -2.51 1.82 -5.82
C PHE A 207 -1.74 1.58 -7.10
N TYR A 208 -0.48 2.03 -7.11
CA TYR A 208 0.38 1.98 -8.29
C TYR A 208 1.81 1.68 -7.87
N ALA A 209 2.59 1.15 -8.82
CA ALA A 209 4.04 1.11 -8.71
C ALA A 209 4.66 1.95 -9.83
N LEU A 210 5.65 2.76 -9.49
CA LEU A 210 6.36 3.66 -10.38
C LEU A 210 7.86 3.31 -10.39
N MET A 211 8.45 3.26 -11.57
CA MET A 211 9.90 3.20 -11.77
C MET A 211 10.41 4.55 -12.26
N LEU A 212 11.39 5.10 -11.58
CA LEU A 212 12.20 6.21 -12.07
C LEU A 212 13.50 5.64 -12.65
N ARG A 213 13.74 5.88 -13.93
CA ARG A 213 15.00 5.48 -14.59
C ARG A 213 16.19 6.20 -13.96
N PRO A 214 17.43 5.71 -14.13
CA PRO A 214 18.63 6.44 -13.72
C PRO A 214 18.64 7.86 -14.27
N GLY A 215 18.91 8.85 -13.41
CA GLY A 215 18.96 10.26 -13.76
C GLY A 215 17.64 10.90 -14.19
N GLN A 216 16.54 10.19 -14.18
CA GLN A 216 15.24 10.71 -14.65
C GLN A 216 14.69 11.76 -13.71
N THR A 217 14.11 12.81 -14.29
CA THR A 217 13.22 13.76 -13.62
C THR A 217 11.85 13.69 -14.28
N LEU A 218 10.81 13.48 -13.49
CA LEU A 218 9.42 13.30 -13.92
C LEU A 218 8.52 14.34 -13.26
N LYS A 219 7.95 15.23 -14.05
CA LYS A 219 6.89 16.14 -13.60
C LYS A 219 5.56 15.42 -13.69
N LEU A 220 4.88 15.25 -12.58
CA LEU A 220 3.55 14.64 -12.53
C LEU A 220 2.47 15.68 -12.91
N PRO A 221 1.37 15.24 -13.54
CA PRO A 221 0.22 16.12 -13.76
C PRO A 221 -0.38 16.55 -12.41
N VAL A 222 -0.82 17.79 -12.32
CA VAL A 222 -1.55 18.30 -11.16
C VAL A 222 -2.94 17.66 -11.14
N ARG A 223 -3.30 16.97 -10.07
CA ARG A 223 -4.54 16.21 -9.95
C ARG A 223 -5.29 16.52 -8.66
N SER A 224 -6.60 16.32 -8.68
CA SER A 224 -7.44 16.55 -7.50
C SER A 224 -7.12 15.61 -6.30
N PRO A 225 -6.73 14.32 -6.47
CA PRO A 225 -6.41 13.46 -5.34
C PRO A 225 -5.13 13.86 -4.62
N ALA A 226 -5.10 13.74 -3.30
CA ALA A 226 -3.87 13.66 -2.54
C ALA A 226 -3.14 12.35 -2.88
N THR A 227 -1.80 12.38 -2.83
CA THR A 227 -0.97 11.26 -3.28
C THR A 227 0.15 10.98 -2.28
N VAL A 228 0.29 9.71 -1.92
CA VAL A 228 1.38 9.17 -1.08
C VAL A 228 2.40 8.52 -1.98
N PHE A 229 3.68 8.79 -1.72
CA PHE A 229 4.84 8.16 -2.36
C PHE A 229 5.66 7.46 -1.28
N HIS A 230 5.95 6.19 -1.47
CA HIS A 230 6.82 5.40 -0.60
C HIS A 230 7.94 4.78 -1.43
N VAL A 231 9.19 4.95 -1.02
CA VAL A 231 10.35 4.40 -1.74
C VAL A 231 10.54 2.93 -1.36
N ILE A 232 10.31 2.02 -2.32
CA ILE A 232 10.53 0.58 -2.14
C ILE A 232 12.02 0.26 -2.28
N GLU A 233 12.66 0.74 -3.36
CA GLU A 233 14.06 0.47 -3.67
C GLU A 233 14.74 1.73 -4.21
N GLY A 234 16.00 1.93 -3.85
CA GLY A 234 16.78 3.09 -4.29
C GLY A 234 16.50 4.35 -3.49
N GLY A 235 16.35 5.47 -4.18
CA GLY A 235 16.06 6.76 -3.56
C GLY A 235 15.40 7.72 -4.54
N ALA A 236 14.68 8.71 -4.04
CA ALA A 236 14.00 9.70 -4.86
C ALA A 236 14.22 11.12 -4.33
N LEU A 237 14.27 12.07 -5.24
CA LEU A 237 14.12 13.49 -4.96
C LEU A 237 12.67 13.86 -5.23
N ALA A 238 11.98 14.41 -4.24
CA ALA A 238 10.61 14.89 -4.42
C ALA A 238 10.57 16.40 -4.23
N GLN A 239 9.96 17.10 -5.18
CA GLN A 239 9.63 18.52 -5.05
C GLN A 239 8.10 18.62 -5.01
N VAL A 240 7.56 19.16 -3.90
CA VAL A 240 6.12 19.36 -3.68
C VAL A 240 5.90 20.83 -3.38
N GLU A 241 5.16 21.53 -4.24
CA GLU A 241 4.93 22.99 -4.13
C GLU A 241 6.22 23.78 -3.86
N GLY A 242 7.29 23.43 -4.57
CA GLY A 242 8.61 24.09 -4.42
C GLY A 242 9.43 23.67 -3.21
N GLN A 243 8.88 22.90 -2.29
CA GLN A 243 9.66 22.29 -1.20
C GLN A 243 10.38 21.02 -1.69
N HIS A 244 11.63 20.85 -1.27
CA HIS A 244 12.49 19.75 -1.70
C HIS A 244 12.66 18.73 -0.57
N PHE A 245 12.48 17.46 -0.92
CA PHE A 245 12.67 16.32 -0.04
C PHE A 245 13.61 15.31 -0.70
N THR A 246 14.60 14.83 0.04
CA THR A 246 15.40 13.68 -0.35
C THR A 246 14.83 12.45 0.37
N LEU A 247 14.32 11.51 -0.39
CA LEU A 247 13.71 10.29 0.12
C LEU A 247 14.68 9.14 -0.07
N ALA A 248 15.10 8.55 1.03
CA ALA A 248 15.81 7.29 1.04
C ALA A 248 14.82 6.10 0.94
N GLU A 249 15.36 4.92 0.80
CA GLU A 249 14.61 3.67 0.88
C GLU A 249 13.82 3.59 2.20
N ALA A 250 12.56 3.17 2.12
CA ALA A 250 11.58 3.15 3.21
C ALA A 250 11.06 4.52 3.68
N ASP A 251 11.44 5.62 3.05
CA ASP A 251 10.83 6.91 3.32
C ASP A 251 9.48 7.08 2.62
N THR A 252 8.60 7.85 3.27
CA THR A 252 7.23 8.13 2.80
C THR A 252 7.00 9.64 2.75
N CYS A 253 6.44 10.13 1.66
CA CYS A 253 6.03 11.52 1.46
C CYS A 253 4.57 11.57 1.02
N CYS A 254 3.81 12.56 1.49
CA CYS A 254 2.43 12.81 1.06
C CYS A 254 2.33 14.19 0.43
N ALA A 255 1.81 14.25 -0.80
CA ALA A 255 1.49 15.49 -1.50
C ALA A 255 -0.03 15.73 -1.41
N PRO A 256 -0.49 16.91 -0.95
CA PRO A 256 -1.90 17.27 -0.97
C PRO A 256 -2.49 17.28 -2.38
N GLY A 257 -3.81 17.20 -2.48
CA GLY A 257 -4.50 17.35 -3.75
C GLY A 257 -4.23 18.70 -4.42
N TYR A 258 -4.25 18.72 -5.75
CA TYR A 258 -3.95 19.89 -6.59
C TYR A 258 -2.54 20.46 -6.43
N THR A 259 -1.60 19.70 -5.86
CA THR A 259 -0.20 20.11 -5.69
C THR A 259 0.65 19.76 -6.90
N ALA A 260 1.56 20.65 -7.27
CA ALA A 260 2.59 20.35 -8.28
C ALA A 260 3.67 19.44 -7.67
N VAL A 261 3.88 18.29 -8.29
CA VAL A 261 4.88 17.31 -7.85
C VAL A 261 5.86 17.01 -8.97
N THR A 262 7.16 17.06 -8.62
CA THR A 262 8.23 16.55 -9.48
C THR A 262 9.00 15.49 -8.70
N LEU A 263 9.21 14.33 -9.33
CA LEU A 263 10.02 13.24 -8.79
C LEU A 263 11.31 13.11 -9.60
N GLY A 264 12.41 12.83 -8.93
CA GLY A 264 13.69 12.61 -9.57
C GLY A 264 14.42 11.40 -8.99
N ASN A 265 15.24 10.75 -9.82
CA ASN A 265 16.21 9.76 -9.39
C ASN A 265 17.61 10.31 -9.59
N ALA A 266 18.33 10.56 -8.53
CA ALA A 266 19.70 11.12 -8.58
C ALA A 266 20.78 10.08 -8.92
N SER A 267 20.46 8.78 -8.86
CA SER A 267 21.40 7.71 -9.25
C SER A 267 21.61 7.75 -10.77
N PRO A 268 22.87 7.79 -11.24
CA PRO A 268 23.15 7.72 -12.68
C PRO A 268 22.99 6.31 -13.27
N ASP A 269 23.04 5.27 -12.42
CA ASP A 269 23.19 3.89 -12.88
C ASP A 269 22.02 2.96 -12.47
N LEU A 270 21.35 3.27 -11.36
CA LEU A 270 20.34 2.39 -10.79
C LEU A 270 18.94 3.03 -10.84
N PRO A 271 17.89 2.26 -11.21
CA PRO A 271 16.52 2.73 -11.10
C PRO A 271 16.09 2.89 -9.63
N ALA A 272 15.06 3.69 -9.41
CA ALA A 272 14.34 3.75 -8.14
C ALA A 272 12.90 3.30 -8.35
N PHE A 273 12.34 2.61 -7.36
CA PHE A 273 10.98 2.09 -7.39
C PHE A 273 10.15 2.65 -6.23
N LEU A 274 8.99 3.17 -6.55
CA LEU A 274 8.07 3.77 -5.59
C LEU A 274 6.72 3.05 -5.61
N PHE A 275 6.15 2.84 -4.43
CA PHE A 275 4.73 2.59 -4.26
C PHE A 275 4.00 3.93 -4.20
N ILE A 276 2.83 3.99 -4.82
CA ILE A 276 1.95 5.16 -4.82
C ILE A 276 0.57 4.74 -4.34
N ALA A 277 0.00 5.53 -3.44
CA ALA A 277 -1.41 5.46 -3.06
C ALA A 277 -2.08 6.81 -3.26
N ASP A 278 -3.29 6.83 -3.80
CA ASP A 278 -4.04 8.07 -4.02
C ASP A 278 -5.56 7.88 -3.87
N GLU A 279 -6.29 8.98 -3.88
CA GLU A 279 -7.76 9.04 -3.74
C GLU A 279 -8.48 9.01 -5.10
N THR A 280 -7.82 8.58 -6.18
CA THR A 280 -8.39 8.60 -7.55
C THR A 280 -9.73 7.86 -7.65
N PRO A 281 -9.91 6.63 -7.16
CA PRO A 281 -11.20 5.93 -7.27
C PRO A 281 -12.32 6.64 -6.53
N LEU A 282 -12.05 7.24 -5.37
CA LEU A 282 -13.00 8.04 -4.61
C LEU A 282 -13.43 9.26 -5.43
N HIS A 283 -12.47 10.05 -5.93
CA HIS A 283 -12.76 11.26 -6.70
C HIS A 283 -13.51 10.96 -8.00
N GLN A 284 -13.19 9.85 -8.67
CA GLN A 284 -13.92 9.38 -9.85
C GLN A 284 -15.38 9.04 -9.54
N LYS A 285 -15.64 8.29 -8.44
CA LYS A 285 -16.99 7.92 -8.01
C LYS A 285 -17.84 9.13 -7.62
N LEU A 286 -17.22 10.13 -7.00
CA LEU A 286 -17.89 11.38 -6.62
C LEU A 286 -18.02 12.37 -7.77
N GLY A 287 -17.41 12.13 -8.94
CA GLY A 287 -17.42 13.04 -10.07
C GLY A 287 -16.59 14.30 -9.88
N VAL A 288 -15.61 14.28 -8.96
CA VAL A 288 -14.73 15.41 -8.65
C VAL A 288 -13.28 15.18 -9.10
N PHE A 289 -13.03 14.09 -9.81
CA PHE A 289 -11.68 13.82 -10.36
C PHE A 289 -11.34 14.84 -11.44
N GLU A 290 -10.22 15.54 -11.25
CA GLU A 290 -9.75 16.58 -12.15
C GLU A 290 -8.23 16.42 -12.38
N VAL A 291 -7.82 16.67 -13.60
CA VAL A 291 -6.41 16.81 -14.00
C VAL A 291 -6.22 18.20 -14.59
N ARG A 292 -5.27 18.96 -14.07
CA ARG A 292 -4.89 20.28 -14.56
C ARG A 292 -3.61 20.22 -15.38
N PRO A 293 -3.48 21.06 -16.40
CA PRO A 293 -2.27 21.11 -17.21
C PRO A 293 -1.01 21.49 -16.43
#